data_854a4c1675573f067e67d15ed634b34e
#
_entry.id   854a4c1675573f067e67d15ed634b34e
#
_cell.length_a   1.000
_cell.length_b   1.000
_cell.length_c   1.000
_cell.angle_alpha   90.00
_cell.angle_beta   90.00
_cell.angle_gamma   90.00
#
_symmetry.space_group_name_H-M   'P 1'
#
loop_
_entity.id
_entity.type
_entity.pdbx_description
1 polymer ?
#
loop_
_entity_poly.entity_id
_entity_poly.type
_entity_poly.pdbx_seq_one_letter_code
_entity_poly.pdbx_strand_id
1 'polypeptide(L)'
;MSDWNQVGQSLRERLEGYERDLDIRGAGKVQFVGDGVAHIDGLNRCKLGELIEMEYGGFAIAMNLEENLVYAVSLTGESEIKVGTIAFGTGRVLSVPCGEALLGHVLNPLGLPLVGNERIAHAEFCPIEVAAPPILHRKPVHKPLQTGIMAIDAMVPIGRGQRELIIGDRQTGKTSIAIDTILNQKQTGVVCVYVAIGQKASSVAQLTAHLSERGAMEYTIVVSATAADSAMMQYIAPYAGCAMAEWFMRRGQDALIVYDDLSKHAVAYRSMSLLLHRPPGREAYPGDVFYLHSRLLERAASLSDDLGGGTLTALPIIETKAGDISAYIPTNVISITDGQIFLDTELFHAGIRPAINGGLSVSRVGGAAQCPGMRKVAGTLRLELAQYRELHVFAQFASDMDVATQDKLKHGANLTELCRQRNNEPMSLAMEIAFLFAAAKGLLPKEICHQELILFKEGFPAFLSRRYPILIQMLNTSGELSHQSEEQLREAVTGWFTGDGGRTMTNPKDLPGLGNGEAARV
;
A
#
# COMPACT_ATOMS: atom_id res chain seq x y z
N MET A 1 15.31 -8.65 73.94
CA MET A 1 14.36 -7.61 73.56
C MET A 1 14.74 -6.86 72.27
N SER A 2 15.86 -7.18 71.57
CA SER A 2 16.32 -6.49 70.38
C SER A 2 15.71 -6.99 69.06
N ASP A 3 15.25 -8.24 68.99
CA ASP A 3 14.80 -8.83 67.71
C ASP A 3 13.43 -8.35 67.22
N TRP A 4 12.52 -8.03 68.11
CA TRP A 4 11.18 -7.56 67.73
C TRP A 4 11.15 -6.15 67.14
N ASN A 5 12.10 -5.30 67.54
CA ASN A 5 12.23 -3.96 66.99
C ASN A 5 12.79 -3.97 65.56
N GLN A 6 13.72 -4.89 65.24
CA GLN A 6 14.26 -5.07 63.90
C GLN A 6 13.23 -5.66 62.95
N VAL A 7 12.43 -6.61 63.38
CA VAL A 7 11.33 -7.16 62.59
C VAL A 7 10.24 -6.09 62.33
N GLY A 8 9.94 -5.26 63.32
CA GLY A 8 8.99 -4.16 63.18
C GLY A 8 9.48 -3.06 62.21
N GLN A 9 10.78 -2.80 62.22
CA GLN A 9 11.38 -1.80 61.33
C GLN A 9 11.49 -2.33 59.86
N SER A 10 11.85 -3.60 59.69
CA SER A 10 11.85 -4.24 58.37
C SER A 10 10.47 -4.41 57.77
N LEU A 11 9.43 -4.60 58.61
CA LEU A 11 8.03 -4.61 58.16
C LEU A 11 7.52 -3.22 57.79
N ARG A 12 7.92 -2.16 58.49
CA ARG A 12 7.62 -0.78 58.13
C ARG A 12 8.27 -0.36 56.82
N GLU A 13 9.57 -0.65 56.65
CA GLU A 13 10.31 -0.37 55.39
C GLU A 13 9.70 -1.10 54.17
N ARG A 14 9.21 -2.34 54.38
CA ARG A 14 8.48 -3.09 53.34
C ARG A 14 7.07 -2.54 53.09
N LEU A 15 6.41 -2.00 54.08
CA LEU A 15 5.06 -1.37 53.96
C LEU A 15 5.14 0.04 53.40
N GLU A 16 6.19 0.81 53.69
CA GLU A 16 6.44 2.14 53.12
C GLU A 16 6.89 2.07 51.65
N GLY A 17 7.49 0.97 51.20
CA GLY A 17 7.80 0.69 49.80
C GLY A 17 6.68 -0.04 49.03
N TYR A 18 5.57 -0.35 49.69
CA TYR A 18 4.42 -0.98 49.06
C TYR A 18 3.41 0.10 48.59
N GLU A 19 3.79 0.84 47.52
CA GLU A 19 2.80 1.54 46.70
C GLU A 19 1.92 0.47 46.05
N ARG A 20 0.82 0.16 46.71
CA ARG A 20 -0.29 -0.55 46.09
C ARG A 20 -0.88 0.44 45.10
N ASP A 21 -0.49 0.34 43.85
CA ASP A 21 -1.29 0.87 42.75
C ASP A 21 -2.66 0.17 42.88
N LEU A 22 -3.57 0.84 43.56
CA LEU A 22 -4.98 0.48 43.54
C LEU A 22 -5.44 0.83 42.13
N ASP A 23 -5.21 -0.08 41.18
CA ASP A 23 -5.81 -0.07 39.88
C ASP A 23 -7.33 -0.22 40.08
N ILE A 24 -8.00 0.92 40.33
CA ILE A 24 -9.45 0.98 40.51
C ILE A 24 -10.06 0.81 39.11
N ARG A 25 -10.05 -0.44 38.63
CA ARG A 25 -10.71 -0.82 37.40
C ARG A 25 -12.20 -0.61 37.59
N GLY A 26 -12.82 0.20 36.73
CA GLY A 26 -14.28 0.26 36.67
C GLY A 26 -14.80 -1.13 36.32
N ALA A 27 -15.78 -1.62 37.10
CA ALA A 27 -16.46 -2.87 36.78
C ALA A 27 -17.87 -2.58 36.32
N GLY A 28 -18.32 -3.28 35.29
CA GLY A 28 -19.69 -3.23 34.77
C GLY A 28 -20.25 -4.62 34.56
N LYS A 29 -21.54 -4.72 34.31
CA LYS A 29 -22.23 -5.98 34.05
C LYS A 29 -22.85 -5.98 32.67
N VAL A 30 -22.60 -7.04 31.90
CA VAL A 30 -23.22 -7.22 30.59
C VAL A 30 -24.71 -7.48 30.74
N GLN A 31 -25.53 -6.59 30.19
CA GLN A 31 -26.99 -6.69 30.21
C GLN A 31 -27.56 -7.35 28.96
N PHE A 32 -26.91 -7.15 27.83
CA PHE A 32 -27.32 -7.68 26.52
C PHE A 32 -26.12 -8.09 25.70
N VAL A 33 -26.25 -9.16 24.92
CA VAL A 33 -25.29 -9.60 23.92
C VAL A 33 -26.07 -10.05 22.67
N GLY A 34 -25.70 -9.53 21.52
CA GLY A 34 -26.27 -9.93 20.25
C GLY A 34 -25.40 -9.43 19.09
N ASP A 35 -25.20 -10.27 18.08
CA ASP A 35 -24.47 -9.94 16.84
C ASP A 35 -23.08 -9.31 17.07
N GLY A 36 -22.36 -9.76 18.12
CA GLY A 36 -21.02 -9.26 18.46
C GLY A 36 -21.01 -7.94 19.23
N VAL A 37 -22.18 -7.39 19.60
CA VAL A 37 -22.32 -6.18 20.42
C VAL A 37 -22.75 -6.56 21.84
N ALA A 38 -22.10 -6.00 22.84
CA ALA A 38 -22.47 -6.12 24.25
C ALA A 38 -22.89 -4.75 24.81
N HIS A 39 -23.98 -4.72 25.55
CA HIS A 39 -24.39 -3.56 26.32
C HIS A 39 -23.97 -3.78 27.79
N ILE A 40 -23.15 -2.88 28.31
CA ILE A 40 -22.50 -3.01 29.62
C ILE A 40 -22.95 -1.84 30.50
N ASP A 41 -23.56 -2.15 31.64
CA ASP A 41 -23.96 -1.20 32.64
C ASP A 41 -22.89 -1.07 33.73
N GLY A 42 -22.66 0.13 34.25
CA GLY A 42 -21.79 0.39 35.39
C GLY A 42 -20.35 0.81 35.07
N LEU A 43 -19.93 0.87 33.78
CA LEU A 43 -18.61 1.35 33.35
C LEU A 43 -18.56 2.90 33.20
N ASN A 44 -18.93 3.64 34.24
CA ASN A 44 -19.15 5.10 34.17
C ASN A 44 -17.89 5.93 33.90
N ARG A 45 -16.68 5.34 33.96
CA ARG A 45 -15.40 6.01 33.67
C ARG A 45 -14.78 5.54 32.33
N CYS A 46 -15.47 4.67 31.61
CA CYS A 46 -14.98 4.13 30.36
C CYS A 46 -14.82 5.24 29.31
N LYS A 47 -13.75 5.16 28.53
CA LYS A 47 -13.47 6.08 27.43
C LYS A 47 -13.89 5.46 26.10
N LEU A 48 -14.23 6.30 25.14
CA LEU A 48 -14.44 5.83 23.77
C LEU A 48 -13.16 5.20 23.22
N GLY A 49 -13.25 4.02 22.59
CA GLY A 49 -12.09 3.27 22.11
C GLY A 49 -11.32 2.52 23.21
N GLU A 50 -11.82 2.50 24.45
CA GLU A 50 -11.19 1.77 25.53
C GLU A 50 -11.34 0.27 25.34
N LEU A 51 -10.27 -0.48 25.64
CA LEU A 51 -10.28 -1.93 25.69
C LEU A 51 -10.96 -2.38 26.99
N ILE A 52 -11.94 -3.25 26.85
CA ILE A 52 -12.71 -3.83 27.97
C ILE A 52 -12.35 -5.31 28.04
N GLU A 53 -11.99 -5.79 29.23
CA GLU A 53 -11.68 -7.18 29.52
C GLU A 53 -12.90 -7.87 30.18
N MET A 54 -13.23 -9.07 29.72
CA MET A 54 -14.33 -9.86 30.29
C MET A 54 -13.82 -10.86 31.34
N GLU A 55 -14.64 -11.12 32.37
CA GLU A 55 -14.31 -11.98 33.52
C GLU A 55 -13.78 -13.37 33.13
N TYR A 56 -14.32 -13.96 32.06
CA TYR A 56 -13.94 -15.32 31.63
C TYR A 56 -12.94 -15.32 30.47
N GLY A 57 -12.26 -14.21 30.23
CA GLY A 57 -11.44 -13.99 29.03
C GLY A 57 -12.26 -13.33 27.93
N GLY A 58 -11.58 -12.88 26.89
CA GLY A 58 -12.20 -12.11 25.83
C GLY A 58 -12.08 -10.62 26.03
N PHE A 59 -12.11 -9.91 24.91
CA PHE A 59 -11.93 -8.46 24.84
C PHE A 59 -13.02 -7.82 24.00
N ALA A 60 -13.42 -6.62 24.37
CA ALA A 60 -14.31 -5.76 23.60
C ALA A 60 -13.78 -4.33 23.55
N ILE A 61 -14.25 -3.54 22.62
CA ILE A 61 -13.93 -2.10 22.52
C ILE A 61 -15.20 -1.29 22.74
N ALA A 62 -15.10 -0.26 23.59
CA ALA A 62 -16.16 0.71 23.78
C ALA A 62 -16.36 1.56 22.52
N MET A 63 -17.51 1.42 21.84
CA MET A 63 -17.80 2.10 20.56
C MET A 63 -18.87 3.18 20.68
N ASN A 64 -19.69 3.14 21.74
CA ASN A 64 -20.64 4.19 22.05
C ASN A 64 -20.81 4.29 23.57
N LEU A 65 -20.95 5.51 24.08
CA LEU A 65 -21.09 5.79 25.50
C LEU A 65 -22.41 6.56 25.73
N GLU A 66 -23.25 6.03 26.57
CA GLU A 66 -24.43 6.69 27.08
C GLU A 66 -24.28 6.94 28.59
N GLU A 67 -25.23 7.62 29.20
CA GLU A 67 -25.14 8.06 30.61
C GLU A 67 -24.85 6.89 31.57
N ASN A 68 -25.51 5.74 31.39
CA ASN A 68 -25.34 4.55 32.23
C ASN A 68 -24.96 3.29 31.45
N LEU A 69 -24.79 3.38 30.15
CA LEU A 69 -24.61 2.22 29.27
C LEU A 69 -23.43 2.41 28.32
N VAL A 70 -22.60 1.39 28.23
CA VAL A 70 -21.48 1.32 27.26
C VAL A 70 -21.82 0.27 26.23
N TYR A 71 -21.82 0.67 24.95
CA TYR A 71 -21.93 -0.27 23.83
C TYR A 71 -20.53 -0.68 23.41
N ALA A 72 -20.21 -1.94 23.64
CA ALA A 72 -18.92 -2.52 23.32
C ALA A 72 -19.06 -3.54 22.19
N VAL A 73 -18.10 -3.55 21.27
CA VAL A 73 -18.04 -4.55 20.18
C VAL A 73 -16.96 -5.57 20.50
N SER A 74 -17.30 -6.85 20.43
CA SER A 74 -16.40 -7.96 20.74
C SER A 74 -15.24 -8.03 19.74
N LEU A 75 -14.02 -8.21 20.25
CA LEU A 75 -12.82 -8.53 19.49
C LEU A 75 -12.59 -10.04 19.39
N THR A 76 -13.05 -10.78 20.38
CA THR A 76 -13.05 -12.23 20.45
C THR A 76 -14.39 -12.77 20.00
N GLY A 77 -14.50 -14.05 19.70
CA GLY A 77 -15.75 -14.63 19.18
C GLY A 77 -16.96 -14.40 20.08
N GLU A 78 -18.16 -14.39 19.52
CA GLU A 78 -19.44 -14.17 20.23
C GLU A 78 -19.69 -15.15 21.38
N SER A 79 -19.10 -16.34 21.33
CA SER A 79 -19.26 -17.39 22.34
C SER A 79 -18.62 -17.06 23.71
N GLU A 80 -17.76 -16.08 23.78
CA GLU A 80 -16.98 -15.76 24.99
C GLU A 80 -17.68 -14.72 25.88
N ILE A 81 -18.62 -13.93 25.34
CA ILE A 81 -19.36 -12.93 26.09
C ILE A 81 -20.79 -13.39 26.33
N LYS A 82 -21.21 -13.45 27.61
CA LYS A 82 -22.57 -13.86 28.01
C LYS A 82 -23.24 -12.76 28.83
N VAL A 83 -24.58 -12.73 28.77
CA VAL A 83 -25.35 -11.86 29.64
C VAL A 83 -25.08 -12.21 31.12
N GLY A 84 -24.81 -11.20 31.93
CA GLY A 84 -24.45 -11.37 33.32
C GLY A 84 -22.94 -11.42 33.61
N THR A 85 -22.08 -11.56 32.59
CA THR A 85 -20.62 -11.52 32.76
C THR A 85 -20.17 -10.15 33.26
N ILE A 86 -19.17 -10.15 34.15
CA ILE A 86 -18.52 -8.91 34.61
C ILE A 86 -17.50 -8.44 33.57
N ALA A 87 -17.58 -7.15 33.28
CA ALA A 87 -16.66 -6.47 32.35
C ALA A 87 -15.82 -5.46 33.13
N PHE A 88 -14.53 -5.43 32.84
CA PHE A 88 -13.55 -4.55 33.49
C PHE A 88 -13.02 -3.52 32.49
N GLY A 89 -13.13 -2.24 32.80
CA GLY A 89 -12.44 -1.19 32.06
C GLY A 89 -10.94 -1.29 32.31
N THR A 90 -10.15 -1.31 31.23
CA THR A 90 -8.69 -1.38 31.34
C THR A 90 -8.03 -0.02 31.53
N GLY A 91 -8.78 1.08 31.32
CA GLY A 91 -8.24 2.45 31.29
C GLY A 91 -7.34 2.75 30.08
N ARG A 92 -7.13 1.77 29.22
CA ARG A 92 -6.22 1.87 28.05
C ARG A 92 -7.01 1.82 26.74
N VAL A 93 -6.69 2.71 25.84
CA VAL A 93 -7.16 2.62 24.45
C VAL A 93 -6.50 1.43 23.76
N LEU A 94 -7.17 0.87 22.75
CA LEU A 94 -6.63 -0.24 21.99
C LEU A 94 -5.26 0.14 21.41
N SER A 95 -4.25 -0.67 21.72
CA SER A 95 -2.87 -0.49 21.30
C SER A 95 -2.34 -1.80 20.71
N VAL A 96 -1.43 -1.69 19.75
CA VAL A 96 -0.81 -2.82 19.06
C VAL A 96 0.70 -2.79 19.23
N PRO A 97 1.37 -3.96 19.19
CA PRO A 97 2.82 -4.00 19.21
C PRO A 97 3.37 -3.32 17.95
N CYS A 98 4.47 -2.58 18.11
CA CYS A 98 5.19 -1.89 17.05
C CYS A 98 6.68 -2.12 17.23
N GLY A 99 7.45 -2.15 16.15
CA GLY A 99 8.89 -2.31 16.19
C GLY A 99 9.44 -3.15 15.05
N GLU A 100 10.76 -3.15 14.93
CA GLU A 100 11.47 -3.94 13.90
C GLU A 100 11.25 -5.46 14.06
N ALA A 101 10.98 -5.92 15.28
CA ALA A 101 10.66 -7.31 15.55
C ALA A 101 9.41 -7.84 14.83
N LEU A 102 8.58 -6.95 14.27
CA LEU A 102 7.39 -7.32 13.48
C LEU A 102 7.71 -7.63 12.01
N LEU A 103 8.89 -7.25 11.53
CA LEU A 103 9.29 -7.51 10.14
C LEU A 103 9.32 -9.03 9.89
N GLY A 104 8.84 -9.42 8.71
CA GLY A 104 8.76 -10.83 8.34
C GLY A 104 7.53 -11.58 8.84
N HIS A 105 6.70 -10.96 9.66
CA HIS A 105 5.56 -11.63 10.28
C HIS A 105 4.23 -11.31 9.59
N VAL A 106 3.33 -12.29 9.66
CA VAL A 106 1.90 -12.15 9.32
C VAL A 106 1.12 -12.09 10.62
N LEU A 107 0.47 -10.96 10.85
CA LEU A 107 -0.18 -10.62 12.11
C LEU A 107 -1.68 -10.46 11.93
N ASN A 108 -2.43 -10.71 12.99
CA ASN A 108 -3.81 -10.25 13.05
C ASN A 108 -3.86 -8.75 13.44
N PRO A 109 -5.02 -8.08 13.37
CA PRO A 109 -5.15 -6.67 13.75
C PRO A 109 -4.82 -6.32 15.21
N LEU A 110 -4.70 -7.31 16.08
CA LEU A 110 -4.23 -7.13 17.47
C LEU A 110 -2.71 -7.29 17.61
N GLY A 111 -2.00 -7.55 16.49
CA GLY A 111 -0.57 -7.77 16.47
C GLY A 111 -0.13 -9.16 16.92
N LEU A 112 -1.06 -10.12 16.95
CA LEU A 112 -0.72 -11.52 17.26
C LEU A 112 -0.33 -12.25 15.96
N PRO A 113 0.76 -13.05 15.97
CA PRO A 113 1.19 -13.78 14.79
C PRO A 113 0.15 -14.84 14.38
N LEU A 114 -0.14 -14.89 13.07
CA LEU A 114 -1.03 -15.89 12.47
C LEU A 114 -0.28 -17.15 12.03
N VAL A 115 1.05 -17.06 11.92
CA VAL A 115 1.94 -18.16 11.56
C VAL A 115 3.02 -18.26 12.63
N GLY A 116 3.19 -19.45 13.21
CA GLY A 116 4.09 -19.67 14.32
C GLY A 116 3.46 -19.37 15.69
N ASN A 117 4.05 -19.89 16.75
CA ASN A 117 3.58 -19.70 18.15
C ASN A 117 4.51 -18.78 18.96
N GLU A 118 5.45 -18.11 18.33
CA GLU A 118 6.42 -17.28 19.02
C GLU A 118 5.78 -15.93 19.41
N ARG A 119 5.86 -15.59 20.69
CA ARG A 119 5.53 -14.24 21.15
C ARG A 119 6.60 -13.30 20.65
N ILE A 120 6.22 -12.25 19.92
CA ILE A 120 7.13 -11.21 19.47
C ILE A 120 7.62 -10.47 20.72
N ALA A 121 8.90 -10.69 21.06
CA ALA A 121 9.54 -10.07 22.21
C ALA A 121 9.95 -8.61 21.85
N HIS A 122 9.99 -7.75 22.88
CA HIS A 122 10.52 -6.37 22.78
C HIS A 122 9.75 -5.39 21.87
N ALA A 123 8.48 -5.64 21.56
CA ALA A 123 7.65 -4.67 20.87
C ALA A 123 7.19 -3.55 21.82
N GLU A 124 7.25 -2.32 21.35
CA GLU A 124 6.56 -1.19 21.98
C GLU A 124 5.09 -1.23 21.65
N PHE A 125 4.21 -0.73 22.52
CA PHE A 125 2.79 -0.67 22.24
C PHE A 125 2.39 0.74 21.81
N CYS A 126 1.80 0.85 20.63
CA CYS A 126 1.30 2.11 20.08
C CYS A 126 -0.22 2.09 19.98
N PRO A 127 -0.91 3.18 20.37
CA PRO A 127 -2.35 3.30 20.16
C PRO A 127 -2.67 3.22 18.67
N ILE A 128 -3.76 2.50 18.33
CA ILE A 128 -4.16 2.37 16.92
C ILE A 128 -4.78 3.67 16.38
N GLU A 129 -5.42 4.44 17.23
CA GLU A 129 -6.01 5.73 16.88
C GLU A 129 -5.16 6.87 17.45
N VAL A 130 -4.51 7.60 16.55
CA VAL A 130 -3.67 8.76 16.88
C VAL A 130 -4.05 9.88 15.91
N ALA A 131 -4.00 11.12 16.39
CA ALA A 131 -4.20 12.28 15.53
C ALA A 131 -3.10 12.37 14.46
N ALA A 132 -3.48 12.74 13.25
CA ALA A 132 -2.55 12.96 12.15
C ALA A 132 -1.54 14.07 12.50
N PRO A 133 -0.31 14.02 11.97
CA PRO A 133 0.67 15.09 12.17
C PRO A 133 0.10 16.44 11.75
N PRO A 134 0.20 17.49 12.59
CA PRO A 134 -0.26 18.83 12.26
C PRO A 134 0.56 19.42 11.10
N ILE A 135 0.03 20.48 10.49
CA ILE A 135 0.60 21.10 9.28
C ILE A 135 2.05 21.58 9.48
N LEU A 136 2.37 22.10 10.67
CA LEU A 136 3.71 22.59 11.00
C LEU A 136 4.77 21.47 11.11
N HIS A 137 4.33 20.23 11.27
CA HIS A 137 5.19 19.05 11.36
C HIS A 137 5.40 18.35 10.02
N ARG A 138 4.82 18.89 8.94
CA ARG A 138 4.91 18.30 7.58
C ARG A 138 5.85 19.12 6.72
N LYS A 139 6.58 18.43 5.85
CA LYS A 139 7.33 19.05 4.75
C LYS A 139 6.76 18.64 3.40
N PRO A 140 6.95 19.46 2.35
CA PRO A 140 6.51 19.11 1.01
C PRO A 140 7.11 17.80 0.53
N VAL A 141 6.31 17.01 -0.19
CA VAL A 141 6.74 15.77 -0.81
C VAL A 141 7.62 16.08 -2.02
N HIS A 142 8.85 15.57 -2.02
CA HIS A 142 9.83 15.81 -3.10
C HIS A 142 10.70 14.58 -3.42
N LYS A 143 10.74 13.59 -2.53
CA LYS A 143 11.54 12.37 -2.70
C LYS A 143 10.70 11.32 -3.42
N PRO A 144 11.14 10.75 -4.57
CA PRO A 144 10.36 9.76 -5.30
C PRO A 144 10.23 8.45 -4.52
N LEU A 145 9.07 7.81 -4.63
CA LEU A 145 8.86 6.40 -4.34
C LEU A 145 8.82 5.67 -5.68
N GLN A 146 9.88 4.97 -6.01
CA GLN A 146 9.93 4.19 -7.26
C GLN A 146 9.05 2.95 -7.13
N THR A 147 8.06 2.83 -7.99
CA THR A 147 7.18 1.64 -8.02
C THR A 147 7.79 0.50 -8.80
N GLY A 148 8.73 0.80 -9.71
CA GLY A 148 9.27 -0.14 -10.68
C GLY A 148 8.28 -0.46 -11.80
N ILE A 149 7.21 0.33 -11.91
CA ILE A 149 6.21 0.24 -12.96
C ILE A 149 6.34 1.48 -13.83
N MET A 150 6.97 1.33 -14.99
CA MET A 150 7.33 2.44 -15.87
C MET A 150 6.14 3.36 -16.17
N ALA A 151 4.94 2.81 -16.38
CA ALA A 151 3.75 3.59 -16.65
C ALA A 151 3.34 4.49 -15.48
N ILE A 152 3.56 4.06 -14.22
CA ILE A 152 3.29 4.86 -13.02
C ILE A 152 4.39 5.89 -12.84
N ASP A 153 5.64 5.46 -12.77
CA ASP A 153 6.79 6.31 -12.46
C ASP A 153 6.99 7.43 -13.49
N ALA A 154 6.56 7.17 -14.75
CA ALA A 154 6.59 8.16 -15.82
C ALA A 154 5.36 9.12 -15.84
N MET A 155 4.14 8.59 -15.67
CA MET A 155 2.91 9.38 -15.91
C MET A 155 2.21 9.86 -14.63
N VAL A 156 2.29 9.08 -13.54
CA VAL A 156 1.59 9.30 -12.27
C VAL A 156 2.56 9.06 -11.10
N PRO A 157 3.67 9.80 -11.05
CA PRO A 157 4.73 9.54 -10.07
C PRO A 157 4.24 9.71 -8.64
N ILE A 158 4.74 8.83 -7.77
CA ILE A 158 4.42 8.81 -6.34
C ILE A 158 5.62 9.33 -5.55
N GLY A 159 5.37 10.24 -4.61
CA GLY A 159 6.39 10.72 -3.69
C GLY A 159 6.30 10.07 -2.31
N ARG A 160 7.42 9.96 -1.62
CA ARG A 160 7.45 9.46 -0.24
C ARG A 160 6.71 10.42 0.69
N GLY A 161 5.70 9.91 1.37
CA GLY A 161 4.77 10.70 2.19
C GLY A 161 3.48 11.08 1.49
N GLN A 162 3.27 10.67 0.24
CA GLN A 162 2.06 10.91 -0.54
C GLN A 162 1.00 9.83 -0.27
N ARG A 163 -0.25 10.18 -0.51
CA ARG A 163 -1.42 9.27 -0.54
C ARG A 163 -1.86 9.11 -1.97
N GLU A 164 -1.59 7.96 -2.58
CA GLU A 164 -1.98 7.70 -3.96
C GLU A 164 -2.97 6.55 -4.02
N LEU A 165 -4.18 6.81 -4.49
CA LEU A 165 -5.25 5.83 -4.58
C LEU A 165 -5.05 4.91 -5.77
N ILE A 166 -5.17 3.60 -5.58
CA ILE A 166 -5.29 2.62 -6.66
C ILE A 166 -6.76 2.23 -6.79
N ILE A 167 -7.39 2.56 -7.91
CA ILE A 167 -8.82 2.39 -8.11
C ILE A 167 -9.13 1.67 -9.43
N GLY A 168 -10.12 0.80 -9.41
CA GLY A 168 -10.58 0.07 -10.61
C GLY A 168 -11.46 -1.12 -10.25
N ASP A 169 -12.00 -1.77 -11.26
CA ASP A 169 -12.88 -2.92 -11.09
C ASP A 169 -12.14 -4.14 -10.54
N ARG A 170 -12.91 -5.14 -10.16
CA ARG A 170 -12.36 -6.39 -9.63
C ARG A 170 -11.46 -7.07 -10.67
N GLN A 171 -10.32 -7.61 -10.23
CA GLN A 171 -9.35 -8.35 -11.07
C GLN A 171 -8.67 -7.50 -12.18
N THR A 172 -8.61 -6.18 -12.07
CA THR A 172 -7.90 -5.30 -13.00
C THR A 172 -6.39 -5.15 -12.70
N GLY A 173 -5.87 -5.82 -11.66
CA GLY A 173 -4.45 -5.77 -11.30
C GLY A 173 -4.08 -4.80 -10.17
N LYS A 174 -5.04 -4.31 -9.38
CA LYS A 174 -4.78 -3.39 -8.25
C LYS A 174 -3.77 -3.95 -7.24
N THR A 175 -4.02 -5.16 -6.76
CA THR A 175 -3.12 -5.86 -5.83
C THR A 175 -1.75 -6.13 -6.45
N SER A 176 -1.68 -6.45 -7.75
CA SER A 176 -0.40 -6.66 -8.45
C SER A 176 0.47 -5.41 -8.44
N ILE A 177 -0.11 -4.22 -8.69
CA ILE A 177 0.61 -2.94 -8.61
C ILE A 177 1.18 -2.72 -7.20
N ALA A 178 0.39 -3.00 -6.16
CA ALA A 178 0.84 -2.86 -4.78
C ALA A 178 1.99 -3.84 -4.45
N ILE A 179 1.90 -5.09 -4.91
CA ILE A 179 2.95 -6.10 -4.73
C ILE A 179 4.22 -5.67 -5.46
N ASP A 180 4.13 -5.27 -6.74
CA ASP A 180 5.29 -4.82 -7.53
C ASP A 180 5.96 -3.63 -6.87
N THR A 181 5.18 -2.68 -6.34
CA THR A 181 5.70 -1.55 -5.58
C THR A 181 6.47 -2.01 -4.33
N ILE A 182 5.94 -2.99 -3.57
CA ILE A 182 6.64 -3.57 -2.42
C ILE A 182 7.93 -4.26 -2.85
N LEU A 183 7.89 -5.10 -3.89
CA LEU A 183 9.06 -5.82 -4.41
C LEU A 183 10.17 -4.87 -4.84
N ASN A 184 9.80 -3.72 -5.41
CA ASN A 184 10.77 -2.70 -5.84
C ASN A 184 11.42 -1.94 -4.68
N GLN A 185 10.92 -2.06 -3.44
CA GLN A 185 11.54 -1.42 -2.28
C GLN A 185 12.76 -2.18 -1.74
N LYS A 186 13.11 -3.33 -2.31
CA LYS A 186 14.33 -4.04 -1.95
C LYS A 186 15.54 -3.11 -2.11
N GLN A 187 16.33 -2.97 -1.06
CA GLN A 187 17.52 -2.10 -0.99
C GLN A 187 17.26 -0.58 -1.01
N THR A 188 16.01 -0.13 -0.92
CA THR A 188 15.70 1.31 -0.84
C THR A 188 15.63 1.84 0.60
N GLY A 189 15.64 0.93 1.59
CA GLY A 189 15.49 1.25 3.00
C GLY A 189 14.04 1.60 3.40
N VAL A 190 13.06 1.38 2.52
CA VAL A 190 11.64 1.60 2.82
C VAL A 190 11.05 0.37 3.47
N VAL A 191 10.48 0.53 4.66
CA VAL A 191 9.72 -0.52 5.35
C VAL A 191 8.31 -0.58 4.78
N CYS A 192 7.83 -1.78 4.48
CA CYS A 192 6.52 -1.98 3.89
C CYS A 192 5.54 -2.59 4.90
N VAL A 193 4.31 -2.10 4.91
CA VAL A 193 3.19 -2.68 5.67
C VAL A 193 2.06 -2.97 4.70
N TYR A 194 1.68 -4.24 4.59
CA TYR A 194 0.55 -4.65 3.76
C TYR A 194 -0.64 -5.02 4.65
N VAL A 195 -1.76 -4.32 4.49
CA VAL A 195 -2.97 -4.56 5.27
C VAL A 195 -4.03 -5.21 4.38
N ALA A 196 -4.26 -6.51 4.60
CA ALA A 196 -5.32 -7.28 3.94
C ALA A 196 -6.64 -7.14 4.72
N ILE A 197 -7.66 -6.56 4.10
CA ILE A 197 -8.96 -6.29 4.75
C ILE A 197 -10.05 -7.07 4.06
N GLY A 198 -10.69 -7.99 4.78
CA GLY A 198 -11.80 -8.80 4.27
C GLY A 198 -11.43 -9.68 3.06
N GLN A 199 -10.16 -10.02 2.90
CA GLN A 199 -9.69 -10.92 1.85
C GLN A 199 -9.85 -12.39 2.24
N LYS A 200 -9.81 -13.29 1.26
CA LYS A 200 -9.79 -14.73 1.53
C LYS A 200 -8.45 -15.11 2.15
N ALA A 201 -8.45 -15.97 3.16
CA ALA A 201 -7.23 -16.46 3.79
C ALA A 201 -6.25 -17.09 2.78
N SER A 202 -6.76 -17.82 1.77
CA SER A 202 -5.93 -18.38 0.70
C SER A 202 -5.21 -17.33 -0.13
N SER A 203 -5.85 -16.17 -0.39
CA SER A 203 -5.22 -15.07 -1.13
C SER A 203 -4.10 -14.42 -0.32
N VAL A 204 -4.30 -14.25 0.99
CA VAL A 204 -3.27 -13.73 1.89
C VAL A 204 -2.09 -14.69 1.98
N ALA A 205 -2.35 -16.00 2.08
CA ALA A 205 -1.31 -17.02 2.11
C ALA A 205 -0.48 -17.03 0.81
N GLN A 206 -1.12 -16.94 -0.36
CA GLN A 206 -0.43 -16.85 -1.66
C GLN A 206 0.43 -15.59 -1.77
N LEU A 207 -0.10 -14.45 -1.34
CA LEU A 207 0.64 -13.19 -1.32
C LEU A 207 1.87 -13.30 -0.42
N THR A 208 1.71 -13.82 0.79
CA THR A 208 2.81 -13.98 1.75
C THR A 208 3.89 -14.92 1.22
N ALA A 209 3.48 -16.06 0.64
CA ALA A 209 4.42 -17.00 0.01
C ALA A 209 5.21 -16.32 -1.11
N HIS A 210 4.52 -15.56 -1.97
CA HIS A 210 5.16 -14.83 -3.06
C HIS A 210 6.15 -13.76 -2.58
N LEU A 211 5.80 -12.95 -1.57
CA LEU A 211 6.72 -12.00 -0.96
C LEU A 211 7.94 -12.69 -0.31
N SER A 212 7.71 -13.86 0.32
CA SER A 212 8.77 -14.66 0.92
C SER A 212 9.75 -15.21 -0.12
N GLU A 213 9.24 -15.79 -1.22
CA GLU A 213 10.07 -16.31 -2.33
C GLU A 213 10.98 -15.24 -2.95
N ARG A 214 10.50 -13.98 -2.98
CA ARG A 214 11.26 -12.84 -3.50
C ARG A 214 12.15 -12.17 -2.44
N GLY A 215 12.11 -12.63 -1.17
CA GLY A 215 12.86 -12.04 -0.05
C GLY A 215 12.30 -10.70 0.43
N ALA A 216 11.05 -10.36 0.06
CA ALA A 216 10.44 -9.09 0.43
C ALA A 216 9.88 -9.10 1.85
N MET A 217 9.68 -10.26 2.45
CA MET A 217 9.26 -10.35 3.86
C MET A 217 10.30 -9.77 4.83
N GLU A 218 11.57 -9.73 4.47
CA GLU A 218 12.64 -9.18 5.33
C GLU A 218 12.39 -7.71 5.74
N TYR A 219 11.67 -6.95 4.90
CA TYR A 219 11.33 -5.53 5.14
C TYR A 219 9.82 -5.28 5.11
N THR A 220 9.00 -6.33 5.22
CA THR A 220 7.53 -6.22 5.11
C THR A 220 6.84 -6.80 6.34
N ILE A 221 5.81 -6.11 6.83
CA ILE A 221 4.85 -6.57 7.82
C ILE A 221 3.52 -6.82 7.10
N VAL A 222 2.89 -7.96 7.32
CA VAL A 222 1.55 -8.25 6.78
C VAL A 222 0.55 -8.26 7.93
N VAL A 223 -0.46 -7.39 7.87
CA VAL A 223 -1.59 -7.37 8.81
C VAL A 223 -2.82 -7.91 8.10
N SER A 224 -3.43 -8.96 8.63
CA SER A 224 -4.54 -9.63 7.97
C SER A 224 -5.79 -9.69 8.85
N ALA A 225 -6.89 -9.14 8.34
CA ALA A 225 -8.25 -9.42 8.78
C ALA A 225 -8.99 -10.06 7.61
N THR A 226 -9.23 -11.36 7.70
CA THR A 226 -9.86 -12.14 6.61
C THR A 226 -11.37 -11.88 6.52
N ALA A 227 -11.99 -12.37 5.45
CA ALA A 227 -13.44 -12.30 5.29
C ALA A 227 -14.22 -13.14 6.33
N ALA A 228 -13.54 -14.07 7.01
CA ALA A 228 -14.12 -14.88 8.08
C ALA A 228 -14.03 -14.22 9.46
N ASP A 229 -13.18 -13.19 9.59
CA ASP A 229 -13.02 -12.45 10.83
C ASP A 229 -14.19 -11.48 11.06
N SER A 230 -14.42 -11.10 12.31
CA SER A 230 -15.49 -10.18 12.69
C SER A 230 -15.37 -8.82 11.97
N ALA A 231 -16.48 -8.12 11.81
CA ALA A 231 -16.49 -6.76 11.25
C ALA A 231 -15.58 -5.81 12.05
N MET A 232 -15.48 -6.03 13.37
CA MET A 232 -14.60 -5.25 14.23
C MET A 232 -13.12 -5.48 13.91
N MET A 233 -12.70 -6.71 13.67
CA MET A 233 -11.32 -7.02 13.27
C MET A 233 -10.98 -6.38 11.92
N GLN A 234 -11.91 -6.43 10.95
CA GLN A 234 -11.74 -5.77 9.66
C GLN A 234 -11.69 -4.23 9.79
N TYR A 235 -12.43 -3.67 10.74
CA TYR A 235 -12.43 -2.23 11.02
C TYR A 235 -11.10 -1.74 11.62
N ILE A 236 -10.54 -2.46 12.60
CA ILE A 236 -9.30 -2.03 13.27
C ILE A 236 -8.04 -2.31 12.44
N ALA A 237 -8.09 -3.26 11.49
CA ALA A 237 -6.92 -3.68 10.72
C ALA A 237 -6.14 -2.53 10.08
N PRO A 238 -6.75 -1.58 9.33
CA PRO A 238 -6.00 -0.49 8.71
C PRO A 238 -5.40 0.48 9.74
N TYR A 239 -6.06 0.70 10.87
CA TYR A 239 -5.53 1.54 11.96
C TYR A 239 -4.35 0.88 12.67
N ALA A 240 -4.43 -0.44 12.87
CA ALA A 240 -3.34 -1.24 13.45
C ALA A 240 -2.10 -1.21 12.54
N GLY A 241 -2.28 -1.50 11.25
CA GLY A 241 -1.20 -1.41 10.26
C GLY A 241 -0.61 0.00 10.16
N CYS A 242 -1.47 1.03 10.23
CA CYS A 242 -1.02 2.42 10.24
C CYS A 242 -0.17 2.75 11.46
N ALA A 243 -0.55 2.31 12.66
CA ALA A 243 0.24 2.52 13.88
C ALA A 243 1.61 1.83 13.80
N MET A 244 1.68 0.62 13.23
CA MET A 244 2.94 -0.09 12.98
C MET A 244 3.82 0.68 11.99
N ALA A 245 3.27 1.21 10.89
CA ALA A 245 4.00 1.98 9.89
C ALA A 245 4.47 3.35 10.43
N GLU A 246 3.62 4.03 11.20
CA GLU A 246 3.99 5.32 11.84
C GLU A 246 5.13 5.19 12.84
N TRP A 247 5.29 4.05 13.48
CA TRP A 247 6.40 3.81 14.39
C TRP A 247 7.75 4.00 13.69
N PHE A 248 7.89 3.50 12.45
CA PHE A 248 9.08 3.70 11.62
C PHE A 248 9.21 5.16 11.15
N MET A 249 8.14 5.78 10.68
CA MET A 249 8.12 7.17 10.25
C MET A 249 8.61 8.11 11.36
N ARG A 250 8.14 7.92 12.61
CA ARG A 250 8.54 8.75 13.75
C ARG A 250 10.00 8.55 14.17
N ARG A 251 10.66 7.50 13.69
CA ARG A 251 12.10 7.23 13.88
C ARG A 251 12.97 7.67 12.71
N GLY A 252 12.41 8.48 11.82
CA GLY A 252 13.14 9.01 10.67
C GLY A 252 13.30 8.06 9.51
N GLN A 253 12.59 6.90 9.53
CA GLN A 253 12.61 5.93 8.45
C GLN A 253 11.49 6.21 7.43
N ASP A 254 11.67 5.76 6.19
CA ASP A 254 10.65 5.81 5.18
C ASP A 254 9.80 4.54 5.24
N ALA A 255 8.48 4.69 5.29
CA ALA A 255 7.54 3.58 5.32
C ALA A 255 6.51 3.69 4.18
N LEU A 256 6.10 2.54 3.67
CA LEU A 256 5.03 2.37 2.68
C LEU A 256 3.91 1.53 3.31
N ILE A 257 2.68 2.00 3.26
CA ILE A 257 1.53 1.21 3.68
C ILE A 257 0.55 1.01 2.53
N VAL A 258 0.12 -0.23 2.34
CA VAL A 258 -0.92 -0.63 1.38
C VAL A 258 -2.17 -1.04 2.15
N TYR A 259 -3.34 -0.52 1.77
CA TYR A 259 -4.63 -0.92 2.33
C TYR A 259 -5.45 -1.65 1.26
N ASP A 260 -5.51 -2.97 1.32
CA ASP A 260 -6.20 -3.80 0.32
C ASP A 260 -7.39 -4.57 0.95
N ASP A 261 -8.65 -4.07 0.93
CA ASP A 261 -9.08 -2.81 0.29
C ASP A 261 -9.98 -1.98 1.25
N LEU A 262 -9.99 -0.68 1.07
CA LEU A 262 -10.82 0.22 1.88
C LEU A 262 -12.32 0.16 1.55
N SER A 263 -12.71 -0.44 0.41
CA SER A 263 -14.13 -0.70 0.11
C SER A 263 -14.72 -1.67 1.12
N LYS A 264 -13.99 -2.75 1.45
CA LYS A 264 -14.39 -3.73 2.47
C LYS A 264 -14.32 -3.15 3.88
N HIS A 265 -13.33 -2.29 4.15
CA HIS A 265 -13.26 -1.54 5.40
C HIS A 265 -14.53 -0.71 5.64
N ALA A 266 -15.00 0.02 4.61
CA ALA A 266 -16.23 0.79 4.69
C ALA A 266 -17.46 -0.12 4.93
N VAL A 267 -17.51 -1.30 4.28
CA VAL A 267 -18.59 -2.28 4.50
C VAL A 267 -18.57 -2.80 5.93
N ALA A 268 -17.41 -3.13 6.49
CA ALA A 268 -17.28 -3.56 7.88
C ALA A 268 -17.77 -2.45 8.85
N TYR A 269 -17.39 -1.20 8.61
CA TYR A 269 -17.85 -0.06 9.39
C TYR A 269 -19.36 0.15 9.29
N ARG A 270 -19.95 0.00 8.09
CA ARG A 270 -21.40 0.05 7.91
C ARG A 270 -22.11 -1.02 8.72
N SER A 271 -21.62 -2.25 8.67
CA SER A 271 -22.20 -3.38 9.42
C SER A 271 -22.18 -3.10 10.92
N MET A 272 -21.05 -2.68 11.47
CA MET A 272 -20.95 -2.30 12.90
C MET A 272 -21.87 -1.14 13.26
N SER A 273 -21.96 -0.11 12.42
CA SER A 273 -22.79 1.07 12.69
C SER A 273 -24.27 0.73 12.73
N LEU A 274 -24.72 -0.20 11.87
CA LEU A 274 -26.09 -0.70 11.89
C LEU A 274 -26.38 -1.51 13.17
N LEU A 275 -25.44 -2.35 13.61
CA LEU A 275 -25.55 -3.09 14.87
C LEU A 275 -25.56 -2.17 16.11
N LEU A 276 -24.86 -1.04 16.04
CA LEU A 276 -24.89 0.00 17.08
C LEU A 276 -26.08 0.97 16.95
N HIS A 277 -27.07 0.66 16.09
CA HIS A 277 -28.26 1.46 15.84
C HIS A 277 -27.96 2.92 15.40
N ARG A 278 -26.81 3.17 14.80
CA ARG A 278 -26.51 4.49 14.24
C ARG A 278 -27.36 4.74 12.98
N PRO A 279 -27.92 5.95 12.81
CA PRO A 279 -28.79 6.23 11.67
C PRO A 279 -28.01 6.10 10.34
N PRO A 280 -28.53 5.33 9.37
CA PRO A 280 -27.89 5.17 8.07
C PRO A 280 -28.08 6.42 7.20
N GLY A 281 -27.05 6.75 6.42
CA GLY A 281 -27.07 7.77 5.37
C GLY A 281 -27.11 7.16 3.96
N ARG A 282 -26.40 7.81 3.02
CA ARG A 282 -26.32 7.37 1.61
C ARG A 282 -25.77 5.94 1.51
N GLU A 283 -26.40 5.08 0.73
CA GLU A 283 -26.05 3.66 0.52
C GLU A 283 -25.96 2.88 1.85
N ALA A 284 -26.75 3.30 2.84
CA ALA A 284 -26.76 2.76 4.20
C ALA A 284 -25.43 2.91 4.98
N TYR A 285 -24.48 3.70 4.48
CA TYR A 285 -23.29 4.06 5.26
C TYR A 285 -23.65 5.10 6.33
N PRO A 286 -22.97 5.07 7.49
CA PRO A 286 -23.14 6.11 8.50
C PRO A 286 -22.60 7.46 7.97
N GLY A 287 -23.14 8.56 8.50
CA GLY A 287 -22.81 9.91 8.04
C GLY A 287 -21.34 10.31 8.20
N ASP A 288 -20.61 9.64 9.07
CA ASP A 288 -19.20 9.86 9.37
C ASP A 288 -18.21 8.96 8.60
N VAL A 289 -18.68 8.23 7.58
CA VAL A 289 -17.79 7.35 6.76
C VAL A 289 -16.68 8.11 6.03
N PHE A 290 -16.89 9.38 5.71
CA PHE A 290 -15.83 10.25 5.20
C PHE A 290 -14.71 10.41 6.23
N TYR A 291 -15.08 10.69 7.48
CA TYR A 291 -14.14 10.85 8.58
C TYR A 291 -13.39 9.55 8.91
N LEU A 292 -14.03 8.39 8.73
CA LEU A 292 -13.38 7.09 8.85
C LEU A 292 -12.10 6.99 8.03
N HIS A 293 -12.16 7.31 6.75
CA HIS A 293 -11.01 7.22 5.84
C HIS A 293 -10.10 8.44 5.93
N SER A 294 -10.62 9.65 6.16
CA SER A 294 -9.79 10.85 6.24
C SER A 294 -8.86 10.81 7.45
N ARG A 295 -9.35 10.45 8.64
CA ARG A 295 -8.50 10.33 9.84
C ARG A 295 -7.43 9.24 9.73
N LEU A 296 -7.66 8.19 8.92
CA LEU A 296 -6.67 7.16 8.61
C LEU A 296 -5.62 7.67 7.64
N LEU A 297 -6.07 8.19 6.48
CA LEU A 297 -5.18 8.55 5.37
C LEU A 297 -4.38 9.83 5.64
N GLU A 298 -4.91 10.77 6.45
CA GLU A 298 -4.17 11.98 6.85
C GLU A 298 -2.97 11.69 7.76
N ARG A 299 -2.85 10.49 8.30
CA ARG A 299 -1.66 10.05 9.06
C ARG A 299 -0.44 9.83 8.15
N ALA A 300 -0.68 9.52 6.86
CA ALA A 300 0.38 9.48 5.87
C ALA A 300 0.91 10.89 5.57
N ALA A 301 2.19 11.09 5.75
CA ALA A 301 2.85 12.39 5.61
C ALA A 301 4.36 12.26 5.43
N SER A 302 5.00 13.34 5.00
CA SER A 302 6.43 13.54 5.10
C SER A 302 6.69 14.47 6.29
N LEU A 303 7.38 13.98 7.33
CA LEU A 303 7.68 14.75 8.53
C LEU A 303 8.80 15.76 8.29
N SER A 304 8.76 16.87 9.02
CA SER A 304 9.84 17.85 9.05
C SER A 304 11.13 17.26 9.61
N ASP A 305 12.27 17.84 9.24
CA ASP A 305 13.58 17.31 9.65
C ASP A 305 13.79 17.40 11.17
N ASP A 306 13.15 18.37 11.85
CA ASP A 306 13.12 18.49 13.31
C ASP A 306 12.49 17.28 14.00
N LEU A 307 11.64 16.55 13.30
CA LEU A 307 10.98 15.31 13.76
C LEU A 307 11.62 14.03 13.17
N GLY A 308 12.85 14.14 12.67
CA GLY A 308 13.60 13.02 12.11
C GLY A 308 13.41 12.82 10.60
N GLY A 309 12.55 13.58 9.92
CA GLY A 309 12.42 13.60 8.45
C GLY A 309 11.85 12.33 7.82
N GLY A 310 11.32 11.39 8.61
CA GLY A 310 10.73 10.14 8.12
C GLY A 310 9.45 10.37 7.30
N THR A 311 9.09 9.38 6.49
CA THR A 311 7.90 9.47 5.62
C THR A 311 7.00 8.26 5.76
N LEU A 312 5.69 8.46 5.62
CA LEU A 312 4.71 7.38 5.48
C LEU A 312 3.91 7.61 4.20
N THR A 313 4.14 6.77 3.22
CA THR A 313 3.42 6.77 1.93
C THR A 313 2.25 5.79 2.02
N ALA A 314 1.05 6.20 1.61
CA ALA A 314 -0.13 5.36 1.64
C ALA A 314 -0.62 5.03 0.23
N LEU A 315 -0.85 3.75 -0.03
CA LEU A 315 -1.50 3.23 -1.24
C LEU A 315 -2.83 2.56 -0.84
N PRO A 316 -3.90 3.34 -0.65
CA PRO A 316 -5.24 2.77 -0.50
C PRO A 316 -5.71 2.16 -1.81
N ILE A 317 -6.40 1.02 -1.70
CA ILE A 317 -7.06 0.34 -2.82
C ILE A 317 -8.56 0.47 -2.66
N ILE A 318 -9.24 0.86 -3.74
CA ILE A 318 -10.71 0.91 -3.83
C ILE A 318 -11.16 0.04 -5.01
N GLU A 319 -12.17 -0.77 -4.75
CA GLU A 319 -12.84 -1.58 -5.79
C GLU A 319 -14.06 -0.82 -6.33
N THR A 320 -14.11 -0.62 -7.64
CA THR A 320 -15.30 -0.08 -8.34
C THR A 320 -16.16 -1.21 -8.91
N LYS A 321 -17.36 -0.86 -9.35
CA LYS A 321 -18.26 -1.74 -10.09
C LYS A 321 -18.56 -1.09 -11.43
N ALA A 322 -18.26 -1.79 -12.52
CA ALA A 322 -18.46 -1.31 -13.90
C ALA A 322 -17.80 0.07 -14.18
N GLY A 323 -16.61 0.31 -13.59
CA GLY A 323 -15.88 1.55 -13.77
C GLY A 323 -16.50 2.79 -13.09
N ASP A 324 -17.53 2.62 -12.25
CA ASP A 324 -18.20 3.76 -11.60
C ASP A 324 -17.36 4.38 -10.48
N ILE A 325 -16.66 5.46 -10.81
CA ILE A 325 -15.89 6.28 -9.88
C ILE A 325 -16.76 7.29 -9.13
N SER A 326 -18.03 7.49 -9.54
CA SER A 326 -18.96 8.43 -8.93
C SER A 326 -19.72 7.86 -7.74
N ALA A 327 -19.54 6.56 -7.43
CA ALA A 327 -20.09 5.91 -6.26
C ALA A 327 -19.59 6.57 -4.96
N TYR A 328 -20.32 6.37 -3.87
CA TYR A 328 -20.11 7.13 -2.62
C TYR A 328 -18.72 6.95 -2.01
N ILE A 329 -18.25 5.73 -1.84
CA ILE A 329 -16.92 5.47 -1.24
C ILE A 329 -15.77 5.89 -2.17
N PRO A 330 -15.74 5.54 -3.48
CA PRO A 330 -14.75 6.05 -4.40
C PRO A 330 -14.59 7.57 -4.38
N THR A 331 -15.69 8.31 -4.50
CA THR A 331 -15.68 9.79 -4.47
C THR A 331 -15.06 10.35 -3.19
N ASN A 332 -15.40 9.77 -2.04
CA ASN A 332 -14.85 10.18 -0.76
C ASN A 332 -13.33 9.98 -0.72
N VAL A 333 -12.83 8.81 -1.11
CA VAL A 333 -11.40 8.51 -1.04
C VAL A 333 -10.59 9.30 -2.07
N ILE A 334 -11.11 9.51 -3.29
CA ILE A 334 -10.49 10.40 -4.30
C ILE A 334 -10.29 11.81 -3.74
N SER A 335 -11.26 12.32 -2.97
CA SER A 335 -11.15 13.67 -2.39
C SER A 335 -10.12 13.77 -1.25
N ILE A 336 -9.88 12.68 -0.52
CA ILE A 336 -8.92 12.62 0.61
C ILE A 336 -7.49 12.44 0.09
N THR A 337 -7.29 11.73 -1.02
CA THR A 337 -5.97 11.36 -1.54
C THR A 337 -5.34 12.47 -2.39
N ASP A 338 -4.02 12.40 -2.57
CA ASP A 338 -3.22 13.35 -3.35
C ASP A 338 -3.17 12.97 -4.84
N GLY A 339 -3.98 12.01 -5.26
CA GLY A 339 -4.10 11.53 -6.63
C GLY A 339 -4.67 10.12 -6.68
N GLN A 340 -4.83 9.63 -7.91
CA GLN A 340 -5.35 8.27 -8.16
C GLN A 340 -4.71 7.64 -9.40
N ILE A 341 -4.47 6.35 -9.32
CA ILE A 341 -4.14 5.46 -10.43
C ILE A 341 -5.40 4.70 -10.80
N PHE A 342 -5.98 5.03 -11.95
CA PHE A 342 -7.20 4.40 -12.44
C PHE A 342 -6.86 3.21 -13.35
N LEU A 343 -7.35 2.02 -12.98
CA LEU A 343 -7.21 0.80 -13.77
C LEU A 343 -8.48 0.54 -14.58
N ASP A 344 -8.29 0.47 -15.88
CA ASP A 344 -9.36 0.36 -16.86
C ASP A 344 -9.59 -1.09 -17.27
N THR A 345 -10.83 -1.54 -17.20
CA THR A 345 -11.21 -2.92 -17.54
C THR A 345 -11.06 -3.19 -19.05
N GLU A 346 -11.34 -2.20 -19.91
CA GLU A 346 -11.19 -2.36 -21.35
C GLU A 346 -9.73 -2.52 -21.76
N LEU A 347 -8.83 -1.71 -21.18
CA LEU A 347 -7.38 -1.86 -21.39
C LEU A 347 -6.89 -3.23 -20.90
N PHE A 348 -7.40 -3.70 -19.76
CA PHE A 348 -7.04 -5.01 -19.23
C PHE A 348 -7.44 -6.15 -20.15
N HIS A 349 -8.66 -6.11 -20.70
CA HIS A 349 -9.15 -7.10 -21.67
C HIS A 349 -8.45 -7.00 -23.02
N ALA A 350 -8.03 -5.80 -23.44
CA ALA A 350 -7.18 -5.61 -24.61
C ALA A 350 -5.74 -6.12 -24.42
N GLY A 351 -5.41 -6.68 -23.25
CA GLY A 351 -4.09 -7.23 -22.96
C GLY A 351 -3.04 -6.16 -22.63
N ILE A 352 -3.41 -4.90 -22.43
CA ILE A 352 -2.50 -3.83 -21.98
C ILE A 352 -2.37 -3.95 -20.48
N ARG A 353 -1.19 -4.37 -20.01
CA ARG A 353 -0.88 -4.60 -18.59
C ARG A 353 0.44 -3.91 -18.23
N PRO A 354 0.46 -3.09 -17.15
CA PRO A 354 -0.67 -2.70 -16.30
C PRO A 354 -1.72 -1.87 -17.05
N ALA A 355 -3.00 -2.05 -16.70
CA ALA A 355 -4.13 -1.45 -17.41
C ALA A 355 -4.40 0.01 -16.95
N ILE A 356 -3.37 0.83 -16.88
CA ILE A 356 -3.43 2.19 -16.34
C ILE A 356 -4.03 3.15 -17.37
N ASN A 357 -5.13 3.79 -17.00
CA ASN A 357 -5.70 4.86 -17.80
C ASN A 357 -5.01 6.19 -17.49
N GLY A 358 -4.05 6.61 -18.33
CA GLY A 358 -3.30 7.85 -18.14
C GLY A 358 -4.16 9.13 -18.22
N GLY A 359 -5.36 9.08 -18.82
CA GLY A 359 -6.29 10.20 -18.87
C GLY A 359 -6.98 10.48 -17.53
N LEU A 360 -7.44 9.40 -16.86
CA LEU A 360 -8.16 9.47 -15.58
C LEU A 360 -7.23 9.42 -14.36
N SER A 361 -5.98 8.97 -14.54
CA SER A 361 -4.99 8.91 -13.46
C SER A 361 -4.34 10.28 -13.26
N VAL A 362 -4.16 10.67 -12.01
CA VAL A 362 -3.62 11.99 -11.63
C VAL A 362 -2.71 11.83 -10.42
N SER A 363 -1.54 12.47 -10.43
CA SER A 363 -0.74 12.73 -9.23
C SER A 363 -0.69 14.24 -8.99
N ARG A 364 -1.12 14.69 -7.81
CA ARG A 364 -1.06 16.12 -7.44
C ARG A 364 0.35 16.58 -7.10
N VAL A 365 1.25 15.67 -6.77
CA VAL A 365 2.67 15.95 -6.56
C VAL A 365 3.40 16.05 -7.90
N GLY A 366 3.06 15.16 -8.83
CA GLY A 366 3.56 15.20 -10.21
C GLY A 366 5.09 15.17 -10.29
N GLY A 367 5.65 15.99 -11.18
CA GLY A 367 7.09 16.02 -11.44
C GLY A 367 7.98 16.35 -10.24
N ALA A 368 7.45 16.86 -9.12
CA ALA A 368 8.22 17.04 -7.88
C ALA A 368 8.64 15.69 -7.25
N ALA A 369 7.85 14.63 -7.53
CA ALA A 369 8.14 13.26 -7.11
C ALA A 369 8.93 12.46 -8.15
N GLN A 370 9.50 13.09 -9.18
CA GLN A 370 10.35 12.42 -10.17
C GLN A 370 11.81 12.84 -10.02
N CYS A 371 12.71 11.90 -10.24
CA CYS A 371 14.13 12.24 -10.40
C CYS A 371 14.34 13.09 -11.68
N PRO A 372 15.42 13.89 -11.75
CA PRO A 372 15.66 14.78 -12.90
C PRO A 372 15.69 14.07 -14.24
N GLY A 373 16.31 12.88 -14.32
CA GLY A 373 16.37 12.07 -15.54
C GLY A 373 15.01 11.59 -16.01
N MET A 374 14.18 11.05 -15.09
CA MET A 374 12.82 10.62 -15.41
C MET A 374 11.98 11.80 -15.92
N ARG A 375 12.02 12.93 -15.23
CA ARG A 375 11.29 14.15 -15.64
C ARG A 375 11.66 14.60 -17.05
N LYS A 376 12.93 14.45 -17.45
CA LYS A 376 13.43 14.84 -18.76
C LYS A 376 12.91 13.94 -19.90
N VAL A 377 12.74 12.64 -19.63
CA VAL A 377 12.34 11.66 -20.65
C VAL A 377 10.85 11.36 -20.67
N ALA A 378 10.15 11.56 -19.55
CA ALA A 378 8.72 11.24 -19.41
C ALA A 378 7.78 12.42 -19.72
N GLY A 379 8.32 13.64 -19.90
CA GLY A 379 7.52 14.87 -19.96
C GLY A 379 6.40 14.89 -21.00
N THR A 380 6.59 14.24 -22.15
CA THR A 380 5.62 14.18 -23.26
C THR A 380 4.80 12.91 -23.31
N LEU A 381 5.22 11.86 -22.60
CA LEU A 381 4.65 10.51 -22.70
C LEU A 381 3.13 10.47 -22.51
N ARG A 382 2.63 11.16 -21.49
CA ARG A 382 1.19 11.20 -21.20
C ARG A 382 0.39 11.80 -22.36
N LEU A 383 0.90 12.90 -22.95
CA LEU A 383 0.27 13.57 -24.08
C LEU A 383 0.31 12.68 -25.34
N GLU A 384 1.43 12.06 -25.61
CA GLU A 384 1.62 11.17 -26.77
C GLU A 384 0.72 9.94 -26.71
N LEU A 385 0.58 9.32 -25.55
CA LEU A 385 -0.34 8.20 -25.33
C LEU A 385 -1.83 8.63 -25.40
N ALA A 386 -2.17 9.84 -24.96
CA ALA A 386 -3.52 10.37 -25.10
C ALA A 386 -3.86 10.61 -26.58
N GLN A 387 -2.97 11.25 -27.33
CA GLN A 387 -3.12 11.46 -28.78
C GLN A 387 -3.22 10.12 -29.53
N TYR A 388 -2.40 9.13 -29.16
CA TYR A 388 -2.46 7.81 -29.77
C TYR A 388 -3.85 7.17 -29.58
N ARG A 389 -4.41 7.24 -28.37
CA ARG A 389 -5.76 6.66 -28.10
C ARG A 389 -6.84 7.32 -28.95
N GLU A 390 -6.84 8.65 -29.06
CA GLU A 390 -7.78 9.38 -29.89
C GLU A 390 -7.63 8.99 -31.37
N LEU A 391 -6.41 8.99 -31.88
CA LEU A 391 -6.13 8.61 -33.28
C LEU A 391 -6.46 7.15 -33.55
N HIS A 392 -6.22 6.25 -32.59
CA HIS A 392 -6.51 4.81 -32.73
C HIS A 392 -8.01 4.54 -32.92
N VAL A 393 -8.86 5.27 -32.18
CA VAL A 393 -10.32 5.20 -32.37
C VAL A 393 -10.70 5.70 -33.77
N PHE A 394 -10.14 6.81 -34.22
CA PHE A 394 -10.38 7.33 -35.58
C PHE A 394 -9.90 6.36 -36.67
N ALA A 395 -8.76 5.72 -36.45
CA ALA A 395 -8.17 4.77 -37.39
C ALA A 395 -9.06 3.58 -37.72
N GLN A 396 -9.94 3.19 -36.81
CA GLN A 396 -10.90 2.09 -37.02
C GLN A 396 -11.99 2.44 -38.06
N PHE A 397 -12.24 3.74 -38.30
CA PHE A 397 -13.29 4.21 -39.18
C PHE A 397 -12.79 4.90 -40.47
N ALA A 398 -11.50 5.28 -40.53
CA ALA A 398 -10.92 5.99 -41.66
C ALA A 398 -10.27 5.01 -42.64
N SER A 399 -10.66 5.08 -43.92
CA SER A 399 -10.09 4.28 -45.01
C SER A 399 -8.76 4.83 -45.55
N ASP A 400 -8.53 6.15 -45.47
CA ASP A 400 -7.30 6.80 -45.92
C ASP A 400 -6.74 7.72 -44.85
N MET A 401 -5.50 7.43 -44.42
CA MET A 401 -4.77 8.26 -43.47
C MET A 401 -3.50 8.81 -44.10
N ASP A 402 -3.18 10.06 -43.80
CA ASP A 402 -1.90 10.67 -44.19
C ASP A 402 -0.72 10.01 -43.46
N VAL A 403 0.48 10.07 -44.07
CA VAL A 403 1.71 9.46 -43.58
C VAL A 403 2.07 9.95 -42.16
N ALA A 404 1.84 11.25 -41.89
CA ALA A 404 2.14 11.82 -40.57
C ALA A 404 1.27 11.22 -39.44
N THR A 405 0.00 10.94 -39.73
CA THR A 405 -0.93 10.27 -38.80
C THR A 405 -0.56 8.81 -38.60
N GLN A 406 -0.13 8.11 -39.68
CA GLN A 406 0.36 6.74 -39.58
C GLN A 406 1.63 6.66 -38.73
N ASP A 407 2.57 7.59 -38.87
CA ASP A 407 3.79 7.66 -38.06
C ASP A 407 3.47 7.89 -36.58
N LYS A 408 2.51 8.77 -36.25
CA LYS A 408 2.06 8.98 -34.87
C LYS A 408 1.40 7.73 -34.28
N LEU A 409 0.61 7.01 -35.07
CA LEU A 409 0.01 5.75 -34.64
C LEU A 409 1.05 4.67 -34.35
N LYS A 410 2.05 4.51 -35.23
CA LYS A 410 3.17 3.58 -35.01
C LYS A 410 3.96 3.94 -33.74
N HIS A 411 4.28 5.23 -33.60
CA HIS A 411 4.99 5.71 -32.41
C HIS A 411 4.21 5.44 -31.10
N GLY A 412 2.91 5.77 -31.07
CA GLY A 412 2.06 5.52 -29.91
C GLY A 412 1.88 4.02 -29.59
N ALA A 413 1.81 3.17 -30.62
CA ALA A 413 1.79 1.72 -30.45
C ALA A 413 3.09 1.21 -29.80
N ASN A 414 4.24 1.69 -30.26
CA ASN A 414 5.55 1.35 -29.70
C ASN A 414 5.67 1.82 -28.24
N LEU A 415 5.21 3.03 -27.92
CA LEU A 415 5.16 3.53 -26.54
C LEU A 415 4.27 2.67 -25.66
N THR A 416 3.09 2.28 -26.16
CA THR A 416 2.17 1.41 -25.42
C THR A 416 2.81 0.06 -25.13
N GLU A 417 3.53 -0.52 -26.11
CA GLU A 417 4.22 -1.79 -25.94
C GLU A 417 5.42 -1.68 -24.99
N LEU A 418 6.16 -0.59 -25.01
CA LEU A 418 7.22 -0.35 -24.03
C LEU A 418 6.67 -0.26 -22.61
N CYS A 419 5.52 0.40 -22.42
CA CYS A 419 4.87 0.52 -21.12
C CYS A 419 4.23 -0.78 -20.61
N ARG A 420 4.04 -1.79 -21.48
CA ARG A 420 3.58 -3.11 -21.01
C ARG A 420 4.64 -3.75 -20.14
N GLN A 421 4.22 -4.35 -19.03
CA GLN A 421 5.11 -4.96 -18.04
C GLN A 421 4.47 -6.22 -17.46
N ARG A 422 5.28 -7.26 -17.25
CA ARG A 422 4.82 -8.49 -16.59
C ARG A 422 4.62 -8.22 -15.10
N ASN A 423 3.65 -8.88 -14.50
CA ASN A 423 3.47 -8.83 -13.05
C ASN A 423 4.68 -9.44 -12.34
N ASN A 424 5.01 -8.93 -11.19
CA ASN A 424 6.11 -9.40 -10.32
C ASN A 424 7.51 -9.23 -10.92
N GLU A 425 7.65 -8.36 -11.90
CA GLU A 425 8.93 -8.00 -12.53
C GLU A 425 9.10 -6.47 -12.53
N PRO A 426 9.28 -5.85 -11.34
CA PRO A 426 9.53 -4.41 -11.27
C PRO A 426 10.83 -4.06 -12.00
N MET A 427 10.81 -2.93 -12.69
CA MET A 427 11.92 -2.43 -13.50
C MET A 427 12.78 -1.48 -12.68
N SER A 428 14.11 -1.51 -12.88
CA SER A 428 14.97 -0.52 -12.23
C SER A 428 14.85 0.85 -12.90
N LEU A 429 15.06 1.92 -12.11
CA LEU A 429 15.00 3.30 -12.59
C LEU A 429 15.86 3.53 -13.84
N ALA A 430 17.07 2.96 -13.88
CA ALA A 430 17.96 3.08 -15.04
C ALA A 430 17.34 2.51 -16.31
N MET A 431 16.62 1.37 -16.21
CA MET A 431 15.97 0.75 -17.36
C MET A 431 14.74 1.55 -17.80
N GLU A 432 13.95 2.04 -16.88
CA GLU A 432 12.81 2.92 -17.19
C GLU A 432 13.27 4.16 -17.96
N ILE A 433 14.31 4.84 -17.46
CA ILE A 433 14.91 6.00 -18.14
C ILE A 433 15.45 5.61 -19.52
N ALA A 434 16.13 4.48 -19.64
CA ALA A 434 16.73 4.05 -20.90
C ALA A 434 15.68 3.76 -22.00
N PHE A 435 14.58 3.06 -21.65
CA PHE A 435 13.51 2.77 -22.59
C PHE A 435 12.74 4.04 -23.00
N LEU A 436 12.41 4.89 -22.02
CA LEU A 436 11.76 6.16 -22.31
C LEU A 436 12.65 7.11 -23.10
N PHE A 437 13.96 7.12 -22.84
CA PHE A 437 14.94 7.89 -23.61
C PHE A 437 15.00 7.42 -25.07
N ALA A 438 15.03 6.09 -25.30
CA ALA A 438 15.04 5.54 -26.65
C ALA A 438 13.81 5.96 -27.45
N ALA A 439 12.63 5.95 -26.81
CA ALA A 439 11.38 6.37 -27.42
C ALA A 439 11.32 7.90 -27.63
N ALA A 440 11.55 8.69 -26.57
CA ALA A 440 11.45 10.15 -26.61
C ALA A 440 12.45 10.81 -27.57
N LYS A 441 13.61 10.21 -27.78
CA LYS A 441 14.64 10.70 -28.74
C LYS A 441 14.49 10.13 -30.15
N GLY A 442 13.47 9.32 -30.41
CA GLY A 442 13.24 8.71 -31.72
C GLY A 442 14.35 7.78 -32.15
N LEU A 443 15.02 7.09 -31.21
CA LEU A 443 16.13 6.18 -31.51
C LEU A 443 15.65 4.78 -31.91
N LEU A 444 14.35 4.50 -31.74
CA LEU A 444 13.77 3.27 -32.25
C LEU A 444 13.68 3.31 -33.79
N PRO A 445 13.98 2.22 -34.50
CA PRO A 445 13.80 2.16 -35.94
C PRO A 445 12.37 2.51 -36.35
N LYS A 446 12.19 3.30 -37.43
CA LYS A 446 10.85 3.74 -37.89
C LYS A 446 9.94 2.57 -38.28
N GLU A 447 10.52 1.48 -38.76
CA GLU A 447 9.78 0.27 -39.18
C GLU A 447 10.04 -0.92 -38.26
N ILE A 448 10.26 -0.63 -36.96
CA ILE A 448 10.43 -1.69 -35.96
C ILE A 448 9.18 -2.55 -35.90
N CYS A 449 9.32 -3.86 -36.05
CA CYS A 449 8.21 -4.77 -35.89
C CYS A 449 7.98 -5.08 -34.39
N HIS A 450 6.77 -5.55 -34.07
CA HIS A 450 6.39 -5.89 -32.69
C HIS A 450 7.35 -6.91 -32.04
N GLN A 451 7.80 -7.91 -32.78
CA GLN A 451 8.75 -8.92 -32.30
C GLN A 451 10.12 -8.33 -31.97
N GLU A 452 10.64 -7.43 -32.81
CA GLU A 452 11.91 -6.73 -32.56
C GLU A 452 11.83 -5.85 -31.32
N LEU A 453 10.69 -5.19 -31.09
CA LEU A 453 10.47 -4.37 -29.89
C LEU A 453 10.43 -5.22 -28.63
N ILE A 454 9.82 -6.42 -28.66
CA ILE A 454 9.86 -7.38 -27.56
C ILE A 454 11.29 -7.84 -27.30
N LEU A 455 12.04 -8.22 -28.34
CA LEU A 455 13.45 -8.62 -28.21
C LEU A 455 14.32 -7.50 -27.63
N PHE A 456 14.09 -6.25 -28.06
CA PHE A 456 14.74 -5.09 -27.47
C PHE A 456 14.43 -4.99 -25.98
N LYS A 457 13.19 -5.11 -25.61
CA LYS A 457 12.74 -4.99 -24.21
C LYS A 457 13.31 -6.09 -23.30
N GLU A 458 13.39 -7.32 -23.80
CA GLU A 458 13.90 -8.47 -23.03
C GLU A 458 15.44 -8.54 -23.02
N GLY A 459 16.09 -8.21 -24.12
CA GLY A 459 17.53 -8.37 -24.27
C GLY A 459 18.37 -7.13 -23.90
N PHE A 460 17.83 -5.94 -24.14
CA PHE A 460 18.56 -4.68 -23.91
C PHE A 460 19.01 -4.46 -22.46
N PRO A 461 18.24 -4.84 -21.41
CA PRO A 461 18.71 -4.74 -20.03
C PRO A 461 20.01 -5.51 -19.78
N ALA A 462 20.13 -6.74 -20.30
CA ALA A 462 21.33 -7.55 -20.15
C ALA A 462 22.51 -6.96 -20.96
N PHE A 463 22.25 -6.45 -22.15
CA PHE A 463 23.26 -5.77 -22.98
C PHE A 463 23.78 -4.51 -22.30
N LEU A 464 22.88 -3.65 -21.80
CA LEU A 464 23.24 -2.40 -21.14
C LEU A 464 24.05 -2.68 -19.85
N SER A 465 23.64 -3.69 -19.08
CA SER A 465 24.32 -4.09 -17.84
C SER A 465 25.74 -4.59 -18.06
N ARG A 466 25.98 -5.28 -19.17
CA ARG A 466 27.33 -5.78 -19.51
C ARG A 466 28.25 -4.69 -20.04
N ARG A 467 27.75 -3.78 -20.88
CA ARG A 467 28.58 -2.81 -21.60
C ARG A 467 28.72 -1.47 -20.85
N TYR A 468 27.68 -1.08 -20.05
CA TYR A 468 27.64 0.21 -19.38
C TYR A 468 27.23 0.08 -17.88
N PRO A 469 27.91 -0.76 -17.08
CA PRO A 469 27.51 -1.00 -15.67
C PRO A 469 27.58 0.26 -14.81
N ILE A 470 28.56 1.14 -15.05
CA ILE A 470 28.73 2.40 -14.31
C ILE A 470 27.57 3.35 -14.61
N LEU A 471 27.09 3.43 -15.84
CA LEU A 471 25.94 4.24 -16.22
C LEU A 471 24.67 3.79 -15.49
N ILE A 472 24.43 2.47 -15.42
CA ILE A 472 23.28 1.92 -14.69
C ILE A 472 23.37 2.26 -13.21
N GLN A 473 24.53 2.10 -12.60
CA GLN A 473 24.73 2.43 -11.19
C GLN A 473 24.48 3.93 -10.93
N MET A 474 25.01 4.80 -11.79
CA MET A 474 24.75 6.25 -11.70
C MET A 474 23.26 6.57 -11.80
N LEU A 475 22.57 6.06 -12.83
CA LEU A 475 21.15 6.32 -13.05
C LEU A 475 20.28 5.80 -11.90
N ASN A 476 20.59 4.63 -11.35
CA ASN A 476 19.86 4.08 -10.21
C ASN A 476 20.11 4.86 -8.90
N THR A 477 21.29 5.46 -8.74
CA THR A 477 21.66 6.16 -7.48
C THR A 477 21.26 7.62 -7.52
N SER A 478 21.63 8.38 -8.57
CA SER A 478 21.36 9.82 -8.66
C SER A 478 20.06 10.14 -9.40
N GLY A 479 19.61 9.26 -10.30
CA GLY A 479 18.52 9.55 -11.22
C GLY A 479 18.80 10.75 -12.16
N GLU A 480 20.05 11.19 -12.28
CA GLU A 480 20.42 12.31 -13.14
C GLU A 480 20.83 11.85 -14.54
N LEU A 481 20.28 12.51 -15.54
CA LEU A 481 20.62 12.28 -16.94
C LEU A 481 21.52 13.44 -17.43
N SER A 482 22.84 13.28 -17.21
CA SER A 482 23.87 14.21 -17.71
C SER A 482 24.04 14.10 -19.22
N HIS A 483 24.69 15.08 -19.86
CA HIS A 483 25.00 15.02 -21.30
C HIS A 483 25.82 13.79 -21.67
N GLN A 484 26.79 13.41 -20.84
CA GLN A 484 27.61 12.21 -21.05
C GLN A 484 26.75 10.92 -20.95
N SER A 485 25.83 10.89 -19.97
CA SER A 485 24.90 9.74 -19.82
C SER A 485 23.94 9.63 -21.01
N GLU A 486 23.49 10.77 -21.59
CA GLU A 486 22.68 10.77 -22.80
C GLU A 486 23.44 10.23 -24.02
N GLU A 487 24.72 10.62 -24.19
CA GLU A 487 25.56 10.10 -25.28
C GLU A 487 25.75 8.59 -25.13
N GLN A 488 26.10 8.11 -23.95
CA GLN A 488 26.26 6.68 -23.68
C GLN A 488 24.95 5.90 -23.90
N LEU A 489 23.80 6.43 -23.51
CA LEU A 489 22.50 5.79 -23.79
C LEU A 489 22.20 5.79 -25.28
N ARG A 490 22.51 6.88 -26.00
CA ARG A 490 22.35 6.95 -27.45
C ARG A 490 23.20 5.92 -28.16
N GLU A 491 24.48 5.82 -27.79
CA GLU A 491 25.40 4.80 -28.31
C GLU A 491 24.90 3.39 -28.02
N ALA A 492 24.44 3.14 -26.80
CA ALA A 492 23.94 1.83 -26.39
C ALA A 492 22.70 1.42 -27.20
N VAL A 493 21.70 2.32 -27.34
CA VAL A 493 20.48 2.03 -28.11
C VAL A 493 20.81 1.85 -29.60
N THR A 494 21.64 2.74 -30.18
CA THR A 494 22.05 2.62 -31.59
C THR A 494 22.86 1.34 -31.83
N GLY A 495 23.81 1.02 -30.93
CA GLY A 495 24.63 -0.20 -31.02
C GLY A 495 23.79 -1.48 -30.91
N TRP A 496 22.68 -1.47 -30.14
CA TRP A 496 21.76 -2.60 -30.10
C TRP A 496 21.13 -2.88 -31.48
N PHE A 497 20.65 -1.85 -32.17
CA PHE A 497 19.96 -2.00 -33.46
C PHE A 497 20.93 -2.14 -34.65
N THR A 498 22.16 -1.64 -34.57
CA THR A 498 23.12 -1.69 -35.70
C THR A 498 23.99 -2.97 -35.79
N GLY A 499 23.90 -3.88 -34.80
CA GLY A 499 24.48 -5.22 -34.99
C GLY A 499 25.37 -5.77 -33.88
N ASP A 500 25.81 -4.96 -32.91
CA ASP A 500 26.66 -5.45 -31.81
C ASP A 500 25.88 -6.21 -30.73
N GLY A 501 24.55 -6.02 -30.65
CA GLY A 501 23.68 -6.62 -29.65
C GLY A 501 22.57 -7.51 -30.23
N GLY A 502 21.96 -7.12 -31.36
CA GLY A 502 20.79 -7.80 -31.90
C GLY A 502 21.09 -9.07 -32.72
N ARG A 503 22.27 -9.20 -33.31
CA ARG A 503 22.61 -10.35 -34.15
C ARG A 503 23.08 -11.59 -33.40
N THR A 504 23.53 -11.46 -32.16
CA THR A 504 23.96 -12.60 -31.32
C THR A 504 22.84 -13.31 -30.61
N MET A 505 21.60 -12.75 -30.60
CA MET A 505 20.43 -13.33 -29.93
C MET A 505 19.30 -13.77 -30.90
N THR A 506 19.64 -14.12 -32.14
CA THR A 506 18.65 -14.61 -33.12
C THR A 506 18.14 -16.03 -32.85
N ASN A 507 18.61 -16.67 -31.77
CA ASN A 507 18.12 -18.00 -31.40
C ASN A 507 17.24 -17.89 -30.12
N PRO A 508 15.93 -18.17 -30.19
CA PRO A 508 15.05 -18.14 -29.02
C PRO A 508 15.47 -19.09 -27.89
N LYS A 509 16.42 -20.01 -28.15
CA LYS A 509 16.95 -20.96 -27.17
C LYS A 509 18.05 -20.39 -26.27
N ASP A 510 18.55 -19.20 -26.56
CA ASP A 510 19.64 -18.58 -25.80
C ASP A 510 19.13 -17.58 -24.74
N LEU A 511 17.79 -17.43 -24.57
CA LEU A 511 17.19 -16.61 -23.54
C LEU A 511 17.14 -17.40 -22.22
N PRO A 512 17.76 -16.93 -21.14
CA PRO A 512 17.65 -17.56 -19.84
C PRO A 512 16.23 -17.38 -19.30
N GLY A 513 15.39 -18.43 -19.37
CA GLY A 513 14.07 -18.45 -18.73
C GLY A 513 12.91 -19.05 -19.51
N LEU A 514 13.06 -19.38 -20.79
CA LEU A 514 12.03 -20.12 -21.54
C LEU A 514 12.25 -21.63 -21.38
N GLY A 515 11.73 -22.19 -20.29
CA GLY A 515 11.54 -23.64 -20.17
C GLY A 515 10.60 -24.13 -21.26
N ASN A 516 10.99 -25.24 -21.93
CA ASN A 516 10.21 -25.94 -22.96
C ASN A 516 8.78 -26.24 -22.46
N GLY A 517 7.78 -25.43 -22.78
CA GLY A 517 6.41 -25.73 -22.36
C GLY A 517 5.28 -24.86 -22.87
N GLU A 518 5.51 -23.69 -23.46
CA GLU A 518 4.40 -22.78 -23.82
C GLU A 518 4.38 -22.25 -25.26
N ALA A 519 5.00 -22.96 -26.19
CA ALA A 519 4.96 -22.59 -27.63
C ALA A 519 3.72 -23.10 -28.38
N ALA A 520 2.64 -23.51 -27.70
CA ALA A 520 1.43 -24.01 -28.35
C ALA A 520 0.17 -23.65 -27.56
N ARG A 521 -0.16 -22.35 -27.42
CA ARG A 521 -1.53 -21.85 -27.19
C ARG A 521 -1.48 -20.30 -27.22
N VAL A 522 -1.72 -19.75 -28.39
CA VAL A 522 -2.30 -18.43 -28.61
C VAL A 522 -3.72 -18.63 -29.08
#